data_dbbbcbe1b016fef045400329e52c5e9f
#
_entry.id   dbbbcbe1b016fef045400329e52c5e9f
#
_cell.length_a   1.000
_cell.length_b   1.000
_cell.length_c   1.000
_cell.angle_alpha   90.00
_cell.angle_beta   90.00
_cell.angle_gamma   90.00
#
_symmetry.space_group_name_H-M   'P 1'
#
loop_
_entity.id
_entity.type
_entity.pdbx_description
1 polymer ?
#
loop_
_entity_poly.entity_id
_entity_poly.type
_entity_poly.pdbx_seq_one_letter_code
_entity_poly.pdbx_strand_id
1 'polypeptide(L)'
;MRIHMFGAALTAAVLISLGSAASITVKAGDTLSSLAARHGTTVTALLQINPGVRANQLRVGQKLTLPTRPASTPGVTVRAASVRVSAVPSVQGRLTTPFNAQHGGLDLAAPTGTPIRATMAGTVKSAVFDARNGWGWTIVLEHAGGLTTRYSHNSVNLVRTGQQVVTGQVIARVGSTGNSTGPHLDFRVYQAGIPVNPYGLF
;
A
#
# COMPACT_ATOMS: atom_id res chain seq x y z
N MET A 1 11.05 -5.95 68.39
CA MET A 1 11.98 -6.72 67.52
C MET A 1 11.43 -6.64 66.11
N ARG A 2 11.97 -5.72 65.30
CA ARG A 2 11.50 -5.46 63.91
C ARG A 2 12.48 -6.14 62.96
N ILE A 3 11.99 -7.08 62.17
CA ILE A 3 12.77 -7.80 61.15
C ILE A 3 12.56 -7.04 59.83
N HIS A 4 13.66 -6.47 59.31
CA HIS A 4 13.68 -5.87 57.99
C HIS A 4 14.04 -6.97 56.97
N MET A 5 13.10 -7.27 56.08
CA MET A 5 13.38 -8.11 54.91
C MET A 5 13.90 -7.22 53.76
N PHE A 6 15.16 -7.42 53.42
CA PHE A 6 15.74 -6.88 52.18
C PHE A 6 15.27 -7.70 50.99
N GLY A 7 14.48 -7.10 50.13
CA GLY A 7 14.13 -7.67 48.84
C GLY A 7 15.27 -7.42 47.83
N ALA A 8 15.88 -8.49 47.35
CA ALA A 8 16.85 -8.43 46.26
C ALA A 8 16.11 -8.27 44.94
N ALA A 9 16.31 -7.12 44.26
CA ALA A 9 15.84 -6.91 42.92
C ALA A 9 16.75 -7.64 41.93
N LEU A 10 16.21 -8.67 41.28
CA LEU A 10 16.88 -9.42 40.22
C LEU A 10 16.74 -8.63 38.91
N THR A 11 17.78 -7.89 38.51
CA THR A 11 17.84 -7.25 37.20
C THR A 11 18.16 -8.30 36.12
N ALA A 12 17.14 -8.68 35.36
CA ALA A 12 17.34 -9.53 34.19
C ALA A 12 17.99 -8.71 33.07
N ALA A 13 19.25 -8.98 32.78
CA ALA A 13 19.94 -8.44 31.62
C ALA A 13 19.37 -9.12 30.36
N VAL A 14 18.64 -8.38 29.53
CA VAL A 14 18.23 -8.82 28.20
C VAL A 14 19.44 -8.77 27.29
N LEU A 15 20.02 -9.91 26.99
CA LEU A 15 21.04 -10.07 25.94
C LEU A 15 20.34 -9.94 24.59
N ILE A 16 20.43 -8.76 23.96
CA ILE A 16 20.01 -8.55 22.57
C ILE A 16 21.08 -9.21 21.70
N SER A 17 20.78 -10.38 21.17
CA SER A 17 21.59 -11.01 20.13
C SER A 17 21.49 -10.16 18.87
N LEU A 18 22.55 -9.46 18.52
CA LEU A 18 22.73 -8.75 17.24
C LEU A 18 22.86 -9.82 16.15
N GLY A 19 21.74 -10.23 15.58
CA GLY A 19 21.73 -11.03 14.37
C GLY A 19 22.43 -10.26 13.24
N SER A 20 23.39 -10.91 12.58
CA SER A 20 24.11 -10.32 11.44
C SER A 20 23.14 -9.86 10.38
N ALA A 21 23.13 -8.56 10.08
CA ALA A 21 22.26 -8.00 9.04
C ALA A 21 22.66 -8.58 7.68
N ALA A 22 21.75 -9.31 7.05
CA ALA A 22 21.97 -9.83 5.71
C ALA A 22 22.09 -8.65 4.73
N SER A 23 23.04 -8.74 3.77
CA SER A 23 23.19 -7.73 2.71
C SER A 23 23.01 -8.36 1.35
N ILE A 24 22.49 -7.60 0.41
CA ILE A 24 22.33 -7.97 -1.00
C ILE A 24 23.08 -6.99 -1.89
N THR A 25 23.49 -7.45 -3.06
CA THR A 25 24.11 -6.60 -4.07
C THR A 25 23.15 -6.39 -5.23
N VAL A 26 22.95 -5.14 -5.61
CA VAL A 26 22.09 -4.74 -6.74
C VAL A 26 22.70 -5.23 -8.05
N LYS A 27 21.91 -5.91 -8.87
CA LYS A 27 22.29 -6.40 -10.21
C LYS A 27 21.65 -5.52 -11.30
N ALA A 28 22.11 -5.66 -12.52
CA ALA A 28 21.49 -5.00 -13.67
C ALA A 28 20.01 -5.40 -13.79
N GLY A 29 19.13 -4.41 -13.96
CA GLY A 29 17.67 -4.60 -14.01
C GLY A 29 16.97 -4.68 -12.65
N ASP A 30 17.69 -4.68 -11.52
CA ASP A 30 17.06 -4.63 -10.21
C ASP A 30 16.45 -3.26 -9.92
N THR A 31 15.29 -3.29 -9.28
CA THR A 31 14.61 -2.14 -8.69
C THR A 31 14.42 -2.39 -7.20
N LEU A 32 14.22 -1.34 -6.40
CA LEU A 32 13.89 -1.52 -4.98
C LEU A 32 12.66 -2.39 -4.78
N SER A 33 11.68 -2.30 -5.69
CA SER A 33 10.45 -3.09 -5.62
C SER A 33 10.72 -4.58 -5.89
N SER A 34 11.53 -4.90 -6.92
CA SER A 34 11.90 -6.29 -7.23
C SER A 34 12.75 -6.91 -6.13
N LEU A 35 13.66 -6.13 -5.54
CA LEU A 35 14.49 -6.56 -4.40
C LEU A 35 13.64 -6.78 -3.15
N ALA A 36 12.73 -5.86 -2.82
CA ALA A 36 11.82 -5.98 -1.69
C ALA A 36 10.95 -7.24 -1.80
N ALA A 37 10.33 -7.47 -2.95
CA ALA A 37 9.51 -8.65 -3.21
C ALA A 37 10.31 -9.96 -3.10
N ARG A 38 11.51 -10.01 -3.70
CA ARG A 38 12.39 -11.18 -3.69
C ARG A 38 12.85 -11.56 -2.28
N HIS A 39 13.00 -10.57 -1.40
CA HIS A 39 13.51 -10.76 -0.04
C HIS A 39 12.43 -10.66 1.05
N GLY A 40 11.14 -10.68 0.67
CA GLY A 40 10.03 -10.70 1.62
C GLY A 40 9.96 -9.48 2.53
N THR A 41 10.36 -8.31 2.01
CA THR A 41 10.37 -7.02 2.71
C THR A 41 9.62 -5.95 1.91
N THR A 42 9.60 -4.72 2.41
CA THR A 42 8.99 -3.59 1.70
C THR A 42 10.05 -2.58 1.26
N VAL A 43 9.74 -1.80 0.22
CA VAL A 43 10.61 -0.71 -0.24
C VAL A 43 10.87 0.29 0.89
N THR A 44 9.82 0.59 1.68
CA THR A 44 9.93 1.48 2.84
C THR A 44 10.94 0.95 3.87
N ALA A 45 10.85 -0.34 4.22
CA ALA A 45 11.77 -0.96 5.16
C ALA A 45 13.21 -0.98 4.62
N LEU A 46 13.40 -1.23 3.31
CA LEU A 46 14.72 -1.14 2.69
C LEU A 46 15.29 0.28 2.76
N LEU A 47 14.49 1.31 2.48
CA LEU A 47 14.93 2.70 2.53
C LEU A 47 15.24 3.15 3.97
N GLN A 48 14.46 2.71 4.96
CA GLN A 48 14.67 3.08 6.36
C GLN A 48 16.03 2.61 6.89
N ILE A 49 16.47 1.41 6.51
CA ILE A 49 17.75 0.85 6.99
C ILE A 49 18.93 1.13 6.08
N ASN A 50 18.69 1.74 4.90
CA ASN A 50 19.72 2.17 3.95
C ASN A 50 19.60 3.69 3.72
N PRO A 51 19.93 4.52 4.72
CA PRO A 51 19.85 5.97 4.59
C PRO A 51 20.80 6.42 3.47
N GLY A 52 20.31 7.25 2.55
CA GLY A 52 21.04 7.70 1.36
C GLY A 52 20.72 6.94 0.07
N VAL A 53 19.99 5.83 0.14
CA VAL A 53 19.47 5.17 -1.06
C VAL A 53 18.22 5.90 -1.54
N ARG A 54 18.19 6.25 -2.82
CA ARG A 54 17.03 6.86 -3.48
C ARG A 54 16.41 5.86 -4.46
N ALA A 55 15.07 5.79 -4.49
CA ALA A 55 14.32 4.77 -5.23
C ALA A 55 14.65 4.71 -6.74
N ASN A 56 15.03 5.85 -7.32
CA ASN A 56 15.33 6.02 -8.74
C ASN A 56 16.85 6.13 -9.04
N GLN A 57 17.71 5.84 -8.07
CA GLN A 57 19.19 5.98 -8.21
C GLN A 57 19.95 4.75 -7.73
N LEU A 58 19.38 3.55 -7.92
CA LEU A 58 20.09 2.30 -7.65
C LEU A 58 21.25 2.12 -8.64
N ARG A 59 22.42 1.72 -8.13
CA ARG A 59 23.59 1.42 -8.97
C ARG A 59 23.90 -0.07 -8.92
N VAL A 60 24.22 -0.64 -10.05
CA VAL A 60 24.74 -2.02 -10.14
C VAL A 60 26.00 -2.14 -9.26
N GLY A 61 26.07 -3.19 -8.45
CA GLY A 61 27.13 -3.38 -7.46
C GLY A 61 26.87 -2.71 -6.11
N GLN A 62 25.85 -1.87 -5.98
CA GLN A 62 25.47 -1.24 -4.69
C GLN A 62 25.04 -2.31 -3.69
N LYS A 63 25.58 -2.25 -2.47
CA LYS A 63 25.13 -3.12 -1.37
C LYS A 63 23.97 -2.48 -0.63
N LEU A 64 22.94 -3.26 -0.38
CA LEU A 64 21.78 -2.90 0.45
C LEU A 64 21.71 -3.85 1.64
N THR A 65 21.53 -3.29 2.82
CA THR A 65 21.23 -4.05 4.03
C THR A 65 19.78 -4.52 3.98
N LEU A 66 19.51 -5.77 4.31
CA LEU A 66 18.14 -6.27 4.47
C LEU A 66 17.68 -6.10 5.91
N PRO A 67 16.39 -5.74 6.14
CA PRO A 67 15.84 -5.74 7.49
C PRO A 67 15.95 -7.17 8.06
N THR A 68 16.56 -7.29 9.24
CA THR A 68 16.57 -8.54 9.97
C THR A 68 15.11 -8.86 10.36
N ARG A 69 14.60 -9.97 9.87
CA ARG A 69 13.34 -10.53 10.37
C ARG A 69 13.57 -10.79 11.87
N PRO A 70 12.78 -10.24 12.80
CA PRO A 70 12.93 -10.59 14.20
C PRO A 70 12.83 -12.11 14.33
N ALA A 71 13.84 -12.73 14.93
CA ALA A 71 13.80 -14.15 15.25
C ALA A 71 12.52 -14.38 16.05
N SER A 72 11.68 -15.28 15.60
CA SER A 72 10.48 -15.69 16.29
C SER A 72 10.90 -16.27 17.66
N THR A 73 10.66 -15.49 18.71
CA THR A 73 10.82 -15.97 20.08
C THR A 73 9.77 -17.07 20.28
N PRO A 74 10.16 -18.30 20.66
CA PRO A 74 9.18 -19.34 20.96
C PRO A 74 8.41 -18.91 22.22
N GLY A 75 7.11 -18.65 22.10
CA GLY A 75 6.24 -18.47 23.25
C GLY A 75 5.39 -17.21 23.33
N VAL A 76 5.60 -16.21 22.44
CA VAL A 76 4.63 -15.12 22.31
C VAL A 76 4.01 -15.24 20.92
N THR A 77 2.88 -15.92 20.83
CA THR A 77 1.95 -15.76 19.72
C THR A 77 1.38 -14.34 19.80
N VAL A 78 2.18 -13.36 19.41
CA VAL A 78 1.60 -12.14 18.86
C VAL A 78 0.93 -12.61 17.58
N ARG A 79 -0.35 -12.99 17.70
CA ARG A 79 -1.23 -13.05 16.57
C ARG A 79 -1.06 -11.69 15.93
N ALA A 80 -0.23 -11.60 14.86
CA ALA A 80 -0.33 -10.51 13.94
C ALA A 80 -1.82 -10.48 13.63
N ALA A 81 -2.52 -9.48 14.16
CA ALA A 81 -3.83 -9.17 13.68
C ALA A 81 -3.57 -8.89 12.21
N SER A 82 -3.74 -9.92 11.38
CA SER A 82 -4.00 -9.72 9.98
C SER A 82 -5.21 -8.81 10.02
N VAL A 83 -4.98 -7.52 9.83
CA VAL A 83 -6.07 -6.61 9.50
C VAL A 83 -6.66 -7.28 8.28
N ARG A 84 -7.73 -8.04 8.48
CA ARG A 84 -8.55 -8.52 7.38
C ARG A 84 -9.08 -7.25 6.78
N VAL A 85 -8.41 -6.78 5.75
CA VAL A 85 -8.90 -5.68 4.95
C VAL A 85 -10.11 -6.28 4.26
N SER A 86 -11.31 -5.97 4.79
CA SER A 86 -12.55 -6.32 4.11
C SER A 86 -12.63 -5.46 2.86
N ALA A 87 -11.97 -5.90 1.79
CA ALA A 87 -12.06 -5.26 0.51
C ALA A 87 -13.32 -5.76 -0.22
N VAL A 88 -13.99 -4.84 -0.89
CA VAL A 88 -15.14 -5.16 -1.76
C VAL A 88 -14.85 -4.65 -3.17
N PRO A 89 -15.45 -5.26 -4.22
CA PRO A 89 -15.34 -4.75 -5.57
C PRO A 89 -15.78 -3.29 -5.65
N SER A 90 -14.95 -2.45 -6.28
CA SER A 90 -15.19 -0.99 -6.38
C SER A 90 -16.36 -0.64 -7.29
N VAL A 91 -16.61 -1.45 -8.31
CA VAL A 91 -17.71 -1.27 -9.27
C VAL A 91 -18.18 -2.62 -9.79
N GLN A 92 -19.46 -2.72 -10.14
CA GLN A 92 -19.98 -3.83 -10.95
C GLN A 92 -19.73 -3.50 -12.42
N GLY A 93 -18.71 -4.10 -13.01
CA GLY A 93 -18.30 -3.83 -14.38
C GLY A 93 -17.53 -5.00 -14.98
N ARG A 94 -17.34 -4.93 -16.31
CA ARG A 94 -16.56 -5.92 -17.05
C ARG A 94 -15.09 -5.47 -17.08
N LEU A 95 -14.18 -6.33 -16.65
CA LEU A 95 -12.75 -6.07 -16.81
C LEU A 95 -12.39 -5.94 -18.30
N THR A 96 -11.79 -4.82 -18.69
CA THR A 96 -11.34 -4.54 -20.05
C THR A 96 -9.83 -4.49 -20.17
N THR A 97 -9.15 -3.96 -19.15
CA THR A 97 -7.70 -3.92 -19.09
C THR A 97 -7.23 -4.47 -17.74
N PRO A 98 -6.48 -5.58 -17.71
CA PRO A 98 -5.89 -6.12 -16.48
C PRO A 98 -4.64 -5.33 -16.08
N PHE A 99 -4.26 -5.47 -14.81
CA PHE A 99 -2.99 -4.98 -14.30
C PHE A 99 -1.81 -5.63 -15.04
N ASN A 100 -0.90 -4.82 -15.56
CA ASN A 100 0.35 -5.26 -16.21
C ASN A 100 1.42 -4.16 -16.12
N ALA A 101 2.59 -4.39 -16.72
CA ALA A 101 3.71 -3.45 -16.65
C ALA A 101 3.44 -2.09 -17.32
N GLN A 102 2.55 -2.03 -18.31
CA GLN A 102 2.17 -0.83 -19.04
C GLN A 102 0.94 -0.15 -18.42
N HIS A 103 0.10 -0.94 -17.72
CA HIS A 103 -1.13 -0.46 -17.10
C HIS A 103 -1.11 -0.82 -15.59
N GLY A 104 -0.79 0.15 -14.77
CA GLY A 104 -0.64 -0.02 -13.32
C GLY A 104 -1.97 -0.08 -12.54
N GLY A 105 -3.06 -0.56 -13.16
CA GLY A 105 -4.40 -0.64 -12.58
C GLY A 105 -5.30 -1.67 -13.26
N LEU A 106 -6.59 -1.57 -13.00
CA LEU A 106 -7.65 -2.33 -13.65
C LEU A 106 -8.63 -1.37 -14.30
N ASP A 107 -8.94 -1.56 -15.58
CA ASP A 107 -10.05 -0.86 -16.20
C ASP A 107 -11.31 -1.72 -16.16
N LEU A 108 -12.36 -1.17 -15.58
CA LEU A 108 -13.65 -1.84 -15.38
C LEU A 108 -14.74 -1.06 -16.14
N ALA A 109 -15.09 -1.53 -17.34
CA ALA A 109 -16.14 -0.92 -18.16
C ALA A 109 -17.52 -1.10 -17.49
N ALA A 110 -18.23 0.00 -17.36
CA ALA A 110 -19.60 0.03 -16.85
C ALA A 110 -20.31 1.30 -17.38
N PRO A 111 -21.66 1.30 -17.48
CA PRO A 111 -22.41 2.45 -17.94
C PRO A 111 -22.11 3.71 -17.10
N THR A 112 -22.09 4.88 -17.75
CA THR A 112 -21.99 6.16 -17.04
C THR A 112 -23.06 6.27 -15.97
N GLY A 113 -22.68 6.75 -14.78
CA GLY A 113 -23.58 6.85 -13.63
C GLY A 113 -23.60 5.61 -12.72
N THR A 114 -22.99 4.48 -13.12
CA THR A 114 -22.86 3.29 -12.24
C THR A 114 -22.14 3.67 -10.95
N PRO A 115 -22.64 3.27 -9.77
CA PRO A 115 -22.02 3.60 -8.50
C PRO A 115 -20.60 3.02 -8.36
N ILE A 116 -19.65 3.86 -7.99
CA ILE A 116 -18.30 3.47 -7.58
C ILE A 116 -18.24 3.47 -6.06
N ARG A 117 -17.75 2.39 -5.49
CA ARG A 117 -17.66 2.19 -4.04
C ARG A 117 -16.23 2.21 -3.55
N ALA A 118 -16.02 2.71 -2.34
CA ALA A 118 -14.75 2.59 -1.64
C ALA A 118 -14.44 1.11 -1.41
N THR A 119 -13.36 0.62 -1.99
CA THR A 119 -12.92 -0.78 -1.84
C THR A 119 -12.61 -1.12 -0.39
N MET A 120 -12.10 -0.15 0.35
CA MET A 120 -11.73 -0.22 1.78
C MET A 120 -12.09 1.06 2.49
N ALA A 121 -12.27 0.99 3.82
CA ALA A 121 -12.40 2.17 4.66
C ALA A 121 -11.11 3.01 4.64
N GLY A 122 -11.24 4.34 4.72
CA GLY A 122 -10.10 5.24 4.71
C GLY A 122 -10.48 6.70 4.73
N THR A 123 -9.48 7.56 4.50
CA THR A 123 -9.63 9.00 4.40
C THR A 123 -9.47 9.45 2.95
N VAL A 124 -10.32 10.33 2.48
CA VAL A 124 -10.19 10.94 1.16
C VAL A 124 -8.98 11.87 1.16
N LYS A 125 -7.88 11.43 0.54
CA LYS A 125 -6.65 12.22 0.38
C LYS A 125 -6.83 13.34 -0.65
N SER A 126 -7.55 13.05 -1.73
CA SER A 126 -7.94 14.04 -2.74
C SER A 126 -9.21 13.62 -3.47
N ALA A 127 -10.03 14.63 -3.87
CA ALA A 127 -11.21 14.47 -4.70
C ALA A 127 -11.28 15.68 -5.64
N VAL A 128 -10.64 15.59 -6.81
CA VAL A 128 -10.37 16.71 -7.72
C VAL A 128 -10.60 16.34 -9.17
N PHE A 129 -10.62 17.35 -10.06
CA PHE A 129 -10.47 17.15 -11.49
C PHE A 129 -8.98 17.27 -11.87
N ASP A 130 -8.35 16.17 -12.27
CA ASP A 130 -6.94 16.11 -12.65
C ASP A 130 -6.81 16.14 -14.19
N ALA A 131 -6.79 17.36 -14.75
CA ALA A 131 -6.56 17.57 -16.15
C ALA A 131 -5.10 17.31 -16.56
N ARG A 132 -4.15 17.58 -15.65
CA ARG A 132 -2.71 17.52 -15.93
C ARG A 132 -2.22 16.11 -16.25
N ASN A 133 -2.71 15.12 -15.50
CA ASN A 133 -2.33 13.72 -15.70
C ASN A 133 -3.38 12.94 -16.51
N GLY A 134 -4.45 13.60 -16.94
CA GLY A 134 -5.51 12.98 -17.72
C GLY A 134 -6.47 12.10 -16.94
N TRP A 135 -6.44 12.09 -15.59
CA TRP A 135 -7.32 11.26 -14.77
C TRP A 135 -8.77 11.72 -14.72
N GLY A 136 -9.06 12.96 -15.18
CA GLY A 136 -10.39 13.56 -15.10
C GLY A 136 -10.85 13.71 -13.64
N TRP A 137 -12.15 13.56 -13.36
CA TRP A 137 -12.63 13.49 -11.98
C TRP A 137 -12.07 12.24 -11.32
N THR A 138 -11.29 12.45 -10.26
CA THR A 138 -10.57 11.37 -9.58
C THR A 138 -10.66 11.51 -8.06
N ILE A 139 -10.67 10.36 -7.38
CA ILE A 139 -10.60 10.26 -5.93
C ILE A 139 -9.37 9.41 -5.58
N VAL A 140 -8.61 9.85 -4.57
CA VAL A 140 -7.57 9.05 -3.93
C VAL A 140 -7.96 8.86 -2.48
N LEU A 141 -8.03 7.60 -2.04
CA LEU A 141 -8.23 7.24 -0.64
C LEU A 141 -6.90 6.77 -0.04
N GLU A 142 -6.67 7.15 1.21
CA GLU A 142 -5.58 6.65 2.03
C GLU A 142 -6.14 5.69 3.08
N HIS A 143 -5.52 4.51 3.21
CA HIS A 143 -5.97 3.41 4.06
C HIS A 143 -4.93 3.08 5.12
N ALA A 144 -5.32 2.28 6.09
CA ALA A 144 -4.39 1.74 7.07
C ALA A 144 -3.25 0.96 6.38
N GLY A 145 -2.05 0.99 6.98
CA GLY A 145 -0.88 0.29 6.43
C GLY A 145 -0.21 0.98 5.24
N GLY A 146 -0.56 2.25 4.94
CA GLY A 146 0.09 3.05 3.89
C GLY A 146 -0.34 2.67 2.47
N LEU A 147 -1.43 1.91 2.33
CA LEU A 147 -2.09 1.68 1.04
C LEU A 147 -2.84 2.93 0.60
N THR A 148 -2.84 3.17 -0.71
CA THR A 148 -3.75 4.16 -1.32
C THR A 148 -4.48 3.53 -2.50
N THR A 149 -5.74 3.92 -2.70
CA THR A 149 -6.52 3.54 -3.89
C THR A 149 -6.93 4.78 -4.66
N ARG A 150 -6.91 4.68 -5.99
CA ARG A 150 -7.36 5.72 -6.90
C ARG A 150 -8.53 5.22 -7.73
N TYR A 151 -9.49 6.11 -7.93
CA TYR A 151 -10.70 5.91 -8.72
C TYR A 151 -10.81 7.05 -9.71
N SER A 152 -10.58 6.78 -11.01
CA SER A 152 -10.46 7.82 -12.03
C SER A 152 -11.49 7.69 -13.14
N HIS A 153 -11.58 8.73 -13.97
CA HIS A 153 -12.53 8.92 -15.06
C HIS A 153 -13.99 9.06 -14.62
N ASN A 154 -14.21 9.43 -13.33
CA ASN A 154 -15.53 9.59 -12.75
C ASN A 154 -16.36 10.64 -13.53
N SER A 155 -17.69 10.48 -13.55
CA SER A 155 -18.60 11.54 -13.98
C SER A 155 -18.81 12.59 -12.88
N VAL A 156 -18.77 12.15 -11.64
CA VAL A 156 -18.91 13.01 -10.44
C VAL A 156 -18.25 12.34 -9.24
N ASN A 157 -17.56 13.13 -8.42
CA ASN A 157 -17.11 12.74 -7.09
C ASN A 157 -18.20 13.10 -6.07
N LEU A 158 -18.58 12.16 -5.20
CA LEU A 158 -19.62 12.33 -4.18
C LEU A 158 -19.06 12.57 -2.78
N VAL A 159 -17.74 12.61 -2.65
CA VAL A 159 -17.00 12.84 -1.41
C VAL A 159 -16.00 13.99 -1.60
N ARG A 160 -15.51 14.56 -0.50
CA ARG A 160 -14.55 15.66 -0.50
C ARG A 160 -13.26 15.27 0.25
N THR A 161 -12.18 15.96 -0.06
CA THR A 161 -10.89 15.81 0.64
C THR A 161 -11.05 15.96 2.16
N GLY A 162 -10.41 15.08 2.92
CA GLY A 162 -10.50 14.99 4.38
C GLY A 162 -11.67 14.16 4.90
N GLN A 163 -12.61 13.75 4.05
CA GLN A 163 -13.77 12.95 4.49
C GLN A 163 -13.34 11.51 4.82
N GLN A 164 -13.86 10.95 5.90
CA GLN A 164 -13.77 9.54 6.22
C GLN A 164 -14.82 8.76 5.43
N VAL A 165 -14.43 7.61 4.90
CA VAL A 165 -15.32 6.70 4.18
C VAL A 165 -15.22 5.29 4.75
N VAL A 166 -16.31 4.55 4.70
CA VAL A 166 -16.35 3.13 5.08
C VAL A 166 -16.27 2.24 3.84
N THR A 167 -15.83 1.00 4.02
CA THR A 167 -15.83 -0.01 2.96
C THR A 167 -17.23 -0.14 2.34
N GLY A 168 -17.32 -0.15 1.01
CA GLY A 168 -18.59 -0.25 0.27
C GLY A 168 -19.38 1.05 0.14
N GLN A 169 -18.97 2.15 0.79
CA GLN A 169 -19.62 3.46 0.63
C GLN A 169 -19.52 3.93 -0.83
N VAL A 170 -20.63 4.42 -1.39
CA VAL A 170 -20.61 5.05 -2.73
C VAL A 170 -19.86 6.38 -2.62
N ILE A 171 -18.78 6.51 -3.40
CA ILE A 171 -17.88 7.67 -3.37
C ILE A 171 -17.88 8.46 -4.68
N ALA A 172 -18.26 7.82 -5.80
CA ALA A 172 -18.31 8.43 -7.12
C ALA A 172 -19.29 7.70 -8.03
N ARG A 173 -19.40 8.16 -9.28
CA ARG A 173 -20.09 7.46 -10.36
C ARG A 173 -19.19 7.34 -11.58
N VAL A 174 -19.30 6.21 -12.28
CA VAL A 174 -18.58 5.95 -13.53
C VAL A 174 -18.84 7.06 -14.54
N GLY A 175 -17.81 7.45 -15.24
CA GLY A 175 -17.85 8.42 -16.33
C GLY A 175 -16.83 8.09 -17.40
N SER A 176 -16.46 9.13 -18.17
CA SER A 176 -15.42 9.07 -19.19
C SER A 176 -14.68 10.42 -19.26
N THR A 177 -14.41 11.01 -18.08
CA THR A 177 -13.74 12.32 -17.99
C THR A 177 -12.22 12.15 -18.07
N GLY A 178 -11.52 13.21 -18.51
CA GLY A 178 -10.08 13.16 -18.70
C GLY A 178 -9.67 12.40 -19.97
N ASN A 179 -8.53 11.72 -19.95
CA ASN A 179 -8.02 10.93 -21.08
C ASN A 179 -8.62 9.53 -21.08
N SER A 180 -9.86 9.41 -21.53
CA SER A 180 -10.66 8.18 -21.53
C SER A 180 -11.29 7.95 -22.89
N THR A 181 -11.32 6.71 -23.37
CA THR A 181 -11.91 6.31 -24.66
C THR A 181 -13.38 5.88 -24.56
N GLY A 182 -13.90 5.76 -23.35
CA GLY A 182 -15.30 5.34 -23.10
C GLY A 182 -15.59 5.17 -21.62
N PRO A 183 -16.86 4.94 -21.23
CA PRO A 183 -17.23 4.84 -19.82
C PRO A 183 -16.60 3.63 -19.13
N HIS A 184 -15.72 3.90 -18.15
CA HIS A 184 -15.07 2.90 -17.32
C HIS A 184 -14.57 3.52 -16.00
N LEU A 185 -14.23 2.69 -15.05
CA LEU A 185 -13.44 3.03 -13.89
C LEU A 185 -12.00 2.56 -14.12
N ASP A 186 -11.01 3.47 -14.10
CA ASP A 186 -9.61 3.11 -13.89
C ASP A 186 -9.38 3.02 -12.37
N PHE A 187 -9.17 1.80 -11.88
CA PHE A 187 -8.95 1.48 -10.47
C PHE A 187 -7.50 1.09 -10.22
N ARG A 188 -6.83 1.82 -9.34
CA ARG A 188 -5.42 1.58 -9.00
C ARG A 188 -5.20 1.46 -7.53
N VAL A 189 -4.25 0.61 -7.17
CA VAL A 189 -3.77 0.43 -5.79
C VAL A 189 -2.28 0.74 -5.75
N TYR A 190 -1.88 1.46 -4.71
CA TYR A 190 -0.48 1.80 -4.49
C TYR A 190 -0.07 1.42 -3.08
N GLN A 191 1.14 0.88 -2.94
CA GLN A 191 1.83 0.72 -1.67
C GLN A 191 3.06 1.64 -1.69
N ALA A 192 3.13 2.57 -0.76
CA ALA A 192 4.22 3.57 -0.71
C ALA A 192 4.45 4.31 -2.05
N GLY A 193 3.36 4.64 -2.77
CA GLY A 193 3.40 5.34 -4.05
C GLY A 193 3.72 4.46 -5.27
N ILE A 194 3.93 3.16 -5.09
CA ILE A 194 4.23 2.21 -6.18
C ILE A 194 2.95 1.45 -6.52
N PRO A 195 2.55 1.38 -7.82
CA PRO A 195 1.43 0.57 -8.23
C PRO A 195 1.63 -0.90 -7.87
N VAL A 196 0.61 -1.50 -7.27
CA VAL A 196 0.59 -2.93 -6.94
C VAL A 196 -0.64 -3.58 -7.55
N ASN A 197 -0.55 -4.89 -7.82
CA ASN A 197 -1.64 -5.63 -8.43
C ASN A 197 -2.88 -5.62 -7.52
N PRO A 198 -4.02 -5.04 -7.96
CA PRO A 198 -5.23 -4.96 -7.15
C PRO A 198 -5.86 -6.31 -6.80
N TYR A 199 -5.60 -7.37 -7.58
CA TYR A 199 -6.13 -8.72 -7.30
C TYR A 199 -5.71 -9.28 -5.95
N GLY A 200 -4.63 -8.80 -5.36
CA GLY A 200 -4.19 -9.20 -4.01
C GLY A 200 -5.05 -8.66 -2.87
N LEU A 201 -6.04 -7.80 -3.17
CA LEU A 201 -6.95 -7.22 -2.17
C LEU A 201 -8.25 -8.02 -1.99
N PHE A 202 -8.60 -8.89 -2.94
CA PHE A 202 -9.88 -9.61 -3.01
C PHE A 202 -9.72 -11.08 -2.68
#